data_a1c1b6a4c5e97906ff71a18a28914358
#
_entry.id   a1c1b6a4c5e97906ff71a18a28914358
#
_cell.length_a   1.000
_cell.length_b   1.000
_cell.length_c   1.000
_cell.angle_alpha   90.00
_cell.angle_beta   90.00
_cell.angle_gamma   90.00
#
_symmetry.space_group_name_H-M   'P 1'
#
loop_
_entity.id
_entity.type
_entity.pdbx_description
1 polymer ?
#
loop_
_entity_poly.entity_id
_entity_poly.type
_entity_poly.pdbx_seq_one_letter_code
_entity_poly.pdbx_strand_id
1 'polypeptide(L)'
;MQRLQRLSGNDALMLNMENPTTPMHTLKVAIIDSSRRGKPVTLDELIEVLPDYLGHFPRATQRVETASQTYSARPFWVYDENFNVADHLDERTAQEPGDRHALDAILTDLAVEQLDRARPLWAMTLVNGLADGQQAVVVRVHHAVADGLAALNTFMIATSEEGGTVAPCPIGELEPVEREELLTNAREESKRLIRDVPGATARFVKGVVNSRRFEDRHLVPQPMESARNSFSTRSGGERRCASADLALARIQRVAVATETTVNGALHGVIAGAKCAEMIARSEDLRSPSVTVFGVAADLTSNRTAGNEISTALAYLRTDIDDPVDRLTATAQSCAAAVSKRRTVGFELTDQIAVYTGRTGPVFRKLAAPVVPRVVNNITTANLPGPRQTRWVGQIE
;
A
#
# COMPACT_ATOMS: atom_id res chain seq x y z
N MET A 1 17.73 16.35 -9.30
CA MET A 1 17.00 15.05 -9.45
C MET A 1 17.51 14.37 -10.71
N GLN A 2 17.54 13.00 -10.75
CA GLN A 2 17.83 12.29 -12.00
C GLN A 2 16.72 12.58 -13.01
N ARG A 3 17.07 13.11 -14.17
CA ARG A 3 16.17 13.50 -15.26
C ARG A 3 15.26 12.36 -15.73
N LEU A 4 15.80 11.15 -15.80
CA LEU A 4 15.08 9.94 -16.22
C LEU A 4 15.19 8.88 -15.14
N GLN A 5 14.06 8.47 -14.59
CA GLN A 5 14.00 7.43 -13.58
C GLN A 5 13.02 6.33 -13.99
N ARG A 6 13.53 5.10 -14.06
CA ARG A 6 12.71 3.93 -14.37
C ARG A 6 11.99 3.45 -13.12
N LEU A 7 10.74 2.99 -13.29
CA LEU A 7 10.03 2.32 -12.22
C LEU A 7 10.83 1.10 -11.74
N SER A 8 10.80 0.86 -10.42
CA SER A 8 11.30 -0.40 -9.87
C SER A 8 10.47 -1.59 -10.38
N GLY A 9 10.94 -2.80 -10.17
CA GLY A 9 10.15 -4.00 -10.49
C GLY A 9 8.83 -4.04 -9.73
N ASN A 10 8.87 -3.69 -8.45
CA ASN A 10 7.70 -3.65 -7.57
C ASN A 10 6.71 -2.56 -7.99
N ASP A 11 7.17 -1.35 -8.32
CA ASP A 11 6.30 -0.26 -8.79
C ASP A 11 5.59 -0.65 -10.10
N ALA A 12 6.33 -1.23 -11.05
CA ALA A 12 5.77 -1.70 -12.31
C ALA A 12 4.78 -2.87 -12.11
N LEU A 13 5.04 -3.75 -11.15
CA LEU A 13 4.12 -4.83 -10.80
C LEU A 13 2.79 -4.27 -10.28
N MET A 14 2.82 -3.26 -9.39
CA MET A 14 1.61 -2.60 -8.87
C MET A 14 0.78 -1.99 -10.01
N LEU A 15 1.42 -1.31 -10.96
CA LEU A 15 0.73 -0.79 -12.16
C LEU A 15 0.07 -1.89 -12.99
N ASN A 16 0.75 -3.03 -13.14
CA ASN A 16 0.26 -4.13 -13.96
C ASN A 16 -0.87 -4.94 -13.29
N MET A 17 -0.96 -4.90 -11.97
CA MET A 17 -2.04 -5.55 -11.21
C MET A 17 -3.35 -4.77 -11.28
N GLU A 18 -3.31 -3.48 -11.55
CA GLU A 18 -4.50 -2.65 -11.64
C GLU A 18 -5.39 -3.06 -12.82
N ASN A 19 -6.68 -3.07 -12.57
CA ASN A 19 -7.73 -3.28 -13.57
C ASN A 19 -9.03 -2.57 -13.09
N PRO A 20 -10.07 -2.46 -13.94
CA PRO A 20 -11.29 -1.72 -13.59
C PRO A 20 -12.00 -2.19 -12.31
N THR A 21 -11.84 -3.44 -11.91
CA THR A 21 -12.44 -3.99 -10.68
C THR A 21 -11.47 -4.02 -9.50
N THR A 22 -10.23 -3.67 -9.73
CA THR A 22 -9.17 -3.70 -8.70
C THR A 22 -8.27 -2.48 -8.86
N PRO A 23 -8.72 -1.30 -8.43
CA PRO A 23 -7.87 -0.13 -8.33
C PRO A 23 -6.67 -0.43 -7.41
N MET A 24 -5.50 0.04 -7.80
CA MET A 24 -4.25 -0.18 -7.04
C MET A 24 -3.80 1.10 -6.32
N HIS A 25 -4.74 1.87 -5.83
CA HIS A 25 -4.46 3.00 -4.95
C HIS A 25 -4.80 2.68 -3.50
N THR A 26 -4.23 3.43 -2.60
CA THR A 26 -4.49 3.39 -1.16
C THR A 26 -5.02 4.74 -0.73
N LEU A 27 -5.94 4.75 0.24
CA LEU A 27 -6.49 5.95 0.84
C LEU A 27 -5.73 6.24 2.15
N LYS A 28 -5.22 7.46 2.29
CA LYS A 28 -4.66 8.00 3.53
C LYS A 28 -5.64 9.05 4.01
N VAL A 29 -6.14 8.88 5.22
CA VAL A 29 -7.16 9.75 5.80
C VAL A 29 -6.55 10.46 6.99
N ALA A 30 -6.57 11.78 6.97
CA ALA A 30 -6.25 12.62 8.11
C ALA A 30 -7.53 13.36 8.51
N ILE A 31 -7.98 13.16 9.74
CA ILE A 31 -9.02 14.02 10.33
C ILE A 31 -8.32 15.28 10.79
N ILE A 32 -8.84 16.42 10.40
CA ILE A 32 -8.28 17.73 10.71
C ILE A 32 -9.22 18.53 11.62
N ASP A 33 -8.64 19.14 12.65
CA ASP A 33 -9.30 20.07 13.53
C ASP A 33 -8.75 21.47 13.28
N SER A 34 -9.62 22.34 12.76
CA SER A 34 -9.29 23.74 12.49
C SER A 34 -9.84 24.70 13.56
N SER A 35 -10.28 24.19 14.71
CA SER A 35 -10.89 24.99 15.79
C SER A 35 -9.96 26.12 16.29
N ARG A 36 -8.65 25.86 16.42
CA ARG A 36 -7.67 26.89 16.80
C ARG A 36 -7.48 27.98 15.75
N ARG A 37 -7.70 27.65 14.49
CA ARG A 37 -7.63 28.59 13.37
C ARG A 37 -8.89 29.47 13.30
N GLY A 38 -10.01 29.01 13.89
CA GLY A 38 -11.30 29.71 13.90
C GLY A 38 -12.07 29.71 12.58
N LYS A 39 -11.57 29.05 11.53
CA LYS A 39 -12.26 28.85 10.25
C LYS A 39 -11.87 27.50 9.63
N PRO A 40 -12.76 26.85 8.87
CA PRO A 40 -12.43 25.63 8.15
C PRO A 40 -11.38 25.88 7.06
N VAL A 41 -10.70 24.81 6.65
CA VAL A 41 -9.84 24.80 5.46
C VAL A 41 -10.73 24.82 4.22
N THR A 42 -10.31 25.56 3.18
CA THR A 42 -11.01 25.60 1.90
C THR A 42 -10.19 24.93 0.82
N LEU A 43 -10.87 24.49 -0.25
CA LEU A 43 -10.20 23.90 -1.42
C LEU A 43 -9.26 24.91 -2.08
N ASP A 44 -9.68 26.17 -2.19
CA ASP A 44 -8.85 27.24 -2.79
C ASP A 44 -7.56 27.48 -2.00
N GLU A 45 -7.63 27.43 -0.66
CA GLU A 45 -6.43 27.51 0.19
C GLU A 45 -5.48 26.35 -0.06
N LEU A 46 -5.98 25.13 -0.24
CA LEU A 46 -5.14 23.97 -0.56
C LEU A 46 -4.49 24.10 -1.94
N ILE A 47 -5.23 24.58 -2.94
CA ILE A 47 -4.72 24.83 -4.30
C ILE A 47 -3.61 25.90 -4.28
N GLU A 48 -3.76 26.95 -3.48
CA GLU A 48 -2.78 28.03 -3.35
C GLU A 48 -1.50 27.57 -2.62
N VAL A 49 -1.64 26.79 -1.54
CA VAL A 49 -0.53 26.47 -0.64
C VAL A 49 0.26 25.24 -1.09
N LEU A 50 -0.37 24.21 -1.63
CA LEU A 50 0.30 22.94 -1.95
C LEU A 50 1.50 23.06 -2.89
N PRO A 51 1.53 23.91 -3.94
CA PRO A 51 2.69 24.03 -4.82
C PRO A 51 4.00 24.31 -4.11
N ASP A 52 3.95 25.08 -3.02
CA ASP A 52 5.13 25.42 -2.24
C ASP A 52 5.76 24.22 -1.50
N TYR A 53 5.05 23.10 -1.38
CA TYR A 53 5.50 21.93 -0.64
C TYR A 53 5.69 20.68 -1.52
N LEU A 54 5.25 20.70 -2.76
CA LEU A 54 5.29 19.52 -3.63
C LEU A 54 6.71 19.05 -3.96
N GLY A 55 7.72 19.90 -3.83
CA GLY A 55 9.12 19.52 -4.00
C GLY A 55 9.64 18.51 -2.96
N HIS A 56 8.96 18.37 -1.81
CA HIS A 56 9.24 17.28 -0.87
C HIS A 56 8.85 15.90 -1.40
N PHE A 57 8.01 15.84 -2.43
CA PHE A 57 7.39 14.60 -2.91
C PHE A 57 7.83 14.31 -4.36
N PRO A 58 8.86 13.49 -4.57
CA PRO A 58 9.48 13.32 -5.88
C PRO A 58 8.54 12.87 -7.00
N ARG A 59 7.39 12.26 -6.63
CA ARG A 59 6.41 11.75 -7.60
C ARG A 59 5.18 12.63 -7.77
N ALA A 60 5.09 13.74 -7.02
CA ALA A 60 3.91 14.61 -7.05
C ALA A 60 3.65 15.23 -8.43
N THR A 61 4.70 15.46 -9.21
CA THR A 61 4.65 16.08 -10.53
C THR A 61 5.10 15.16 -11.67
N GLN A 62 5.27 13.86 -11.37
CA GLN A 62 5.71 12.89 -12.35
C GLN A 62 4.59 11.94 -12.72
N ARG A 63 4.37 11.75 -14.02
CA ARG A 63 3.49 10.76 -14.60
C ARG A 63 4.29 9.53 -15.06
N VAL A 64 3.55 8.46 -15.34
CA VAL A 64 4.14 7.23 -15.88
C VAL A 64 4.16 7.28 -17.40
N GLU A 65 5.33 7.07 -17.99
CA GLU A 65 5.51 7.02 -19.42
C GLU A 65 6.06 5.67 -19.87
N THR A 66 5.49 5.12 -20.93
CA THR A 66 5.93 3.86 -21.54
C THR A 66 6.67 4.14 -22.82
N ALA A 67 7.93 3.75 -22.91
CA ALA A 67 8.77 4.02 -24.08
C ALA A 67 8.20 3.43 -25.37
N SER A 68 7.64 2.22 -25.29
CA SER A 68 7.03 1.53 -26.44
C SER A 68 6.16 0.37 -25.99
N GLN A 69 5.07 0.10 -26.68
CA GLN A 69 4.30 -1.12 -26.51
C GLN A 69 5.00 -2.35 -27.11
N THR A 70 5.93 -2.15 -28.04
CA THR A 70 6.67 -3.23 -28.72
C THR A 70 7.84 -3.76 -27.89
N TYR A 71 8.50 -2.89 -27.11
CA TYR A 71 9.57 -3.30 -26.20
C TYR A 71 8.99 -3.51 -24.81
N SER A 72 9.02 -4.75 -24.38
CA SER A 72 8.64 -5.14 -23.03
C SER A 72 9.66 -4.61 -22.01
N ALA A 73 9.57 -3.33 -21.68
CA ALA A 73 10.42 -2.67 -20.70
C ALA A 73 9.54 -2.04 -19.60
N ARG A 74 10.11 -1.90 -18.41
CA ARG A 74 9.43 -1.18 -17.33
C ARG A 74 9.24 0.28 -17.71
N PRO A 75 8.10 0.90 -17.33
CA PRO A 75 7.85 2.33 -17.55
C PRO A 75 8.86 3.24 -16.85
N PHE A 76 8.74 4.52 -17.14
CA PHE A 76 9.54 5.59 -16.55
C PHE A 76 8.65 6.57 -15.79
N TRP A 77 9.23 7.18 -14.78
CA TRP A 77 8.74 8.40 -14.19
C TRP A 77 9.27 9.57 -14.99
N VAL A 78 8.40 10.36 -15.59
CA VAL A 78 8.72 11.57 -16.34
C VAL A 78 7.96 12.74 -15.77
N TYR A 79 8.52 13.94 -15.83
CA TYR A 79 7.82 15.15 -15.45
C TYR A 79 6.59 15.35 -16.34
N ASP A 80 5.48 15.76 -15.73
CA ASP A 80 4.28 16.14 -16.46
C ASP A 80 4.32 17.65 -16.74
N GLU A 81 4.56 18.00 -18.01
CA GLU A 81 4.65 19.40 -18.46
C GLU A 81 3.32 20.14 -18.32
N ASN A 82 2.21 19.41 -18.25
CA ASN A 82 0.87 19.98 -18.06
C ASN A 82 0.38 19.86 -16.61
N PHE A 83 1.30 19.60 -15.67
CA PHE A 83 0.92 19.46 -14.27
C PHE A 83 0.25 20.73 -13.75
N ASN A 84 -0.96 20.54 -13.22
CA ASN A 84 -1.71 21.58 -12.51
C ASN A 84 -2.26 20.97 -11.21
N VAL A 85 -1.92 21.55 -10.08
CA VAL A 85 -2.32 21.04 -8.76
C VAL A 85 -3.84 20.99 -8.61
N ALA A 86 -4.57 21.93 -9.18
CA ALA A 86 -6.03 21.99 -9.11
C ALA A 86 -6.70 20.75 -9.73
N ASP A 87 -6.06 20.12 -10.71
CA ASP A 87 -6.57 18.91 -11.35
C ASP A 87 -6.48 17.65 -10.46
N HIS A 88 -5.80 17.75 -9.33
CA HIS A 88 -5.59 16.68 -8.37
C HIS A 88 -6.42 16.88 -7.09
N LEU A 89 -7.15 17.98 -6.98
CA LEU A 89 -7.91 18.31 -5.79
C LEU A 89 -9.41 18.35 -6.10
N ASP A 90 -10.19 17.81 -5.20
CA ASP A 90 -11.65 17.92 -5.18
C ASP A 90 -12.17 18.07 -3.76
N GLU A 91 -13.46 18.35 -3.60
CA GLU A 91 -14.12 18.37 -2.30
C GLU A 91 -15.41 17.55 -2.30
N ARG A 92 -15.72 17.00 -1.14
CA ARG A 92 -16.96 16.26 -0.87
C ARG A 92 -17.58 16.77 0.44
N THR A 93 -18.87 16.63 0.56
CA THR A 93 -19.57 16.94 1.81
C THR A 93 -20.17 15.67 2.39
N ALA A 94 -19.85 15.38 3.65
CA ALA A 94 -20.43 14.27 4.37
C ALA A 94 -21.93 14.49 4.58
N GLN A 95 -22.72 13.43 4.49
CA GLN A 95 -24.15 13.48 4.81
C GLN A 95 -24.34 13.65 6.31
N GLU A 96 -25.36 14.42 6.71
CA GLU A 96 -25.73 14.53 8.12
C GLU A 96 -26.04 13.14 8.72
N PRO A 97 -25.59 12.86 9.95
CA PRO A 97 -25.01 13.78 10.93
C PRO A 97 -23.49 13.98 10.84
N GLY A 98 -22.82 13.59 9.75
CA GLY A 98 -21.37 13.75 9.56
C GLY A 98 -20.53 12.81 10.42
N ASP A 99 -21.13 11.73 10.87
CA ASP A 99 -20.48 10.73 11.72
C ASP A 99 -19.47 9.85 10.94
N ARG A 100 -18.89 8.88 11.62
CA ARG A 100 -17.96 7.91 11.02
C ARG A 100 -18.55 7.19 9.81
N HIS A 101 -19.84 6.85 9.83
CA HIS A 101 -20.47 6.16 8.70
C HIS A 101 -20.59 7.05 7.47
N ALA A 102 -20.83 8.35 7.67
CA ALA A 102 -20.84 9.32 6.57
C ALA A 102 -19.45 9.44 5.90
N LEU A 103 -18.37 9.45 6.71
CA LEU A 103 -17.01 9.41 6.17
C LEU A 103 -16.72 8.08 5.47
N ASP A 104 -17.06 6.94 6.07
CA ASP A 104 -16.84 5.61 5.48
C ASP A 104 -17.58 5.44 4.14
N ALA A 105 -18.74 6.09 3.96
CA ALA A 105 -19.45 6.13 2.67
C ALA A 105 -18.63 6.85 1.59
N ILE A 106 -18.08 8.04 1.90
CA ILE A 106 -17.21 8.79 0.98
C ILE A 106 -15.95 7.97 0.66
N LEU A 107 -15.33 7.34 1.67
CA LEU A 107 -14.15 6.48 1.46
C LEU A 107 -14.49 5.28 0.56
N THR A 108 -15.70 4.75 0.65
CA THR A 108 -16.18 3.67 -0.21
C THR A 108 -16.23 4.10 -1.68
N ASP A 109 -16.75 5.28 -1.96
CA ASP A 109 -16.80 5.83 -3.32
C ASP A 109 -15.39 6.11 -3.85
N LEU A 110 -14.55 6.77 -3.05
CA LEU A 110 -13.16 7.08 -3.42
C LEU A 110 -12.31 5.80 -3.64
N ALA A 111 -12.64 4.70 -2.97
CA ALA A 111 -11.90 3.43 -3.11
C ALA A 111 -12.13 2.75 -4.46
N VAL A 112 -13.15 3.10 -5.22
CA VAL A 112 -13.43 2.55 -6.55
C VAL A 112 -13.09 3.49 -7.70
N GLU A 113 -12.96 4.79 -7.43
CA GLU A 113 -12.59 5.79 -8.42
C GLU A 113 -11.13 5.64 -8.84
N GLN A 114 -10.86 5.26 -10.08
CA GLN A 114 -9.50 5.10 -10.60
C GLN A 114 -8.80 6.44 -10.77
N LEU A 115 -7.49 6.45 -10.53
CA LEU A 115 -6.64 7.59 -10.83
C LEU A 115 -6.35 7.65 -12.35
N ASP A 116 -6.32 8.85 -12.90
CA ASP A 116 -5.98 9.07 -14.31
C ASP A 116 -4.49 8.75 -14.53
N ARG A 117 -4.23 7.78 -15.40
CA ARG A 117 -2.85 7.35 -15.72
C ARG A 117 -2.10 8.33 -16.64
N ALA A 118 -2.78 9.27 -17.24
CA ALA A 118 -2.15 10.33 -18.03
C ALA A 118 -1.50 11.42 -17.16
N ARG A 119 -1.79 11.42 -15.87
CA ARG A 119 -1.35 12.41 -14.87
C ARG A 119 -0.51 11.77 -13.78
N PRO A 120 0.12 12.56 -12.89
CA PRO A 120 0.69 12.05 -11.63
C PRO A 120 -0.33 11.24 -10.84
N LEU A 121 0.09 10.07 -10.34
CA LEU A 121 -0.81 9.04 -9.82
C LEU A 121 -1.24 9.30 -8.36
N TRP A 122 -1.81 10.46 -8.10
CA TRP A 122 -2.40 10.83 -6.81
C TRP A 122 -3.60 11.76 -6.99
N ALA A 123 -4.45 11.84 -5.98
CA ALA A 123 -5.52 12.82 -5.85
C ALA A 123 -5.77 13.10 -4.37
N MET A 124 -6.29 14.28 -4.05
CA MET A 124 -6.62 14.71 -2.70
C MET A 124 -8.06 15.21 -2.66
N THR A 125 -8.84 14.72 -1.73
CA THR A 125 -10.23 15.13 -1.51
C THR A 125 -10.36 15.78 -0.14
N LEU A 126 -10.83 17.00 -0.09
CA LEU A 126 -11.24 17.68 1.15
C LEU A 126 -12.66 17.24 1.49
N VAL A 127 -12.86 16.67 2.66
CA VAL A 127 -14.18 16.24 3.14
C VAL A 127 -14.67 17.22 4.18
N ASN A 128 -15.79 17.88 3.86
CA ASN A 128 -16.48 18.84 4.70
C ASN A 128 -17.69 18.18 5.41
N GLY A 129 -18.25 18.85 6.42
CA GLY A 129 -19.50 18.44 7.04
C GLY A 129 -19.38 17.26 8.00
N LEU A 130 -18.18 16.98 8.51
CA LEU A 130 -18.02 16.00 9.58
C LEU A 130 -18.53 16.57 10.92
N ALA A 131 -18.90 15.64 11.82
CA ALA A 131 -19.35 15.99 13.17
C ALA A 131 -18.30 16.85 13.91
N ASP A 132 -18.75 17.60 14.90
CA ASP A 132 -17.91 18.47 15.75
C ASP A 132 -17.12 19.55 14.96
N GLY A 133 -17.58 19.89 13.76
CA GLY A 133 -16.92 20.89 12.90
C GLY A 133 -15.58 20.42 12.30
N GLN A 134 -15.29 19.14 12.37
CA GLN A 134 -14.11 18.54 11.78
C GLN A 134 -14.21 18.47 10.25
N GLN A 135 -13.07 18.33 9.64
CA GLN A 135 -12.93 18.02 8.22
C GLN A 135 -12.01 16.80 8.07
N ALA A 136 -11.93 16.22 6.88
CA ALA A 136 -10.90 15.23 6.58
C ALA A 136 -10.19 15.56 5.28
N VAL A 137 -8.92 15.24 5.20
CA VAL A 137 -8.16 15.19 3.97
C VAL A 137 -7.93 13.73 3.61
N VAL A 138 -8.44 13.32 2.45
CA VAL A 138 -8.27 11.97 1.92
C VAL A 138 -7.30 12.02 0.74
N VAL A 139 -6.10 11.47 0.90
CA VAL A 139 -5.11 11.40 -0.17
C VAL A 139 -5.14 10.00 -0.76
N ARG A 140 -5.56 9.90 -2.02
CA ARG A 140 -5.46 8.70 -2.84
C ARG A 140 -4.10 8.68 -3.51
N VAL A 141 -3.35 7.62 -3.34
CA VAL A 141 -2.04 7.46 -3.99
C VAL A 141 -1.95 6.06 -4.58
N HIS A 142 -1.62 5.97 -5.86
CA HIS A 142 -1.40 4.66 -6.49
C HIS A 142 -0.25 3.92 -5.80
N HIS A 143 -0.40 2.62 -5.59
CA HIS A 143 0.61 1.83 -4.87
C HIS A 143 1.97 1.79 -5.60
N ALA A 144 2.02 2.06 -6.91
CA ALA A 144 3.27 2.22 -7.63
C ALA A 144 4.09 3.44 -7.20
N VAL A 145 3.44 4.47 -6.64
CA VAL A 145 4.12 5.70 -6.18
C VAL A 145 4.83 5.48 -4.85
N ALA A 146 4.14 4.85 -3.90
CA ALA A 146 4.65 4.68 -2.55
C ALA A 146 4.02 3.47 -1.85
N ASP A 147 4.82 2.73 -1.10
CA ASP A 147 4.31 1.77 -0.11
C ASP A 147 3.92 2.47 1.20
N GLY A 148 3.48 1.66 2.18
CA GLY A 148 3.01 2.20 3.46
C GLY A 148 4.05 3.00 4.23
N LEU A 149 5.33 2.58 4.24
CA LEU A 149 6.40 3.30 4.94
C LEU A 149 6.73 4.62 4.23
N ALA A 150 6.83 4.61 2.90
CA ALA A 150 7.04 5.82 2.12
C ALA A 150 5.88 6.81 2.30
N ALA A 151 4.64 6.32 2.36
CA ALA A 151 3.48 7.15 2.61
C ALA A 151 3.45 7.75 4.03
N LEU A 152 3.87 6.98 5.05
CA LEU A 152 4.02 7.49 6.42
C LEU A 152 5.10 8.57 6.48
N ASN A 153 6.26 8.35 5.86
CA ASN A 153 7.33 9.34 5.80
C ASN A 153 6.86 10.62 5.09
N THR A 154 6.08 10.49 4.02
CA THR A 154 5.43 11.62 3.33
C THR A 154 4.57 12.42 4.31
N PHE A 155 3.71 11.75 5.08
CA PHE A 155 2.89 12.41 6.10
C PHE A 155 3.74 13.11 7.17
N MET A 156 4.81 12.46 7.64
CA MET A 156 5.70 13.04 8.66
C MET A 156 6.45 14.27 8.16
N ILE A 157 6.79 14.33 6.88
CA ILE A 157 7.44 15.51 6.26
C ILE A 157 6.41 16.61 5.99
N ALA A 158 5.18 16.26 5.60
CA ALA A 158 4.11 17.21 5.32
C ALA A 158 3.55 17.88 6.59
N THR A 159 3.90 17.38 7.77
CA THR A 159 3.35 17.84 9.05
C THR A 159 4.46 18.08 10.07
N SER A 160 4.20 18.92 11.05
CA SER A 160 5.13 19.22 12.16
C SER A 160 4.57 18.78 13.52
N GLU A 161 5.36 18.87 14.57
CA GLU A 161 4.88 18.87 15.95
C GLU A 161 4.25 20.21 16.29
N GLU A 162 3.55 20.31 17.42
CA GLU A 162 2.89 21.55 17.87
C GLU A 162 3.87 22.73 17.91
N GLY A 163 3.48 23.85 17.30
CA GLY A 163 4.32 25.05 17.19
C GLY A 163 5.47 24.96 16.19
N GLY A 164 5.64 23.80 15.53
CA GLY A 164 6.61 23.62 14.46
C GLY A 164 6.10 24.16 13.11
N THR A 165 7.02 24.27 12.16
CA THR A 165 6.70 24.66 10.77
C THR A 165 7.31 23.67 9.81
N VAL A 166 6.62 23.42 8.69
CA VAL A 166 7.16 22.70 7.55
C VAL A 166 7.81 23.74 6.62
N ALA A 167 9.09 23.53 6.30
CA ALA A 167 9.79 24.44 5.38
C ALA A 167 9.24 24.28 3.96
N PRO A 168 8.96 25.36 3.23
CA PRO A 168 8.61 25.29 1.83
C PRO A 168 9.69 24.57 1.00
N CYS A 169 9.26 23.79 0.06
CA CYS A 169 10.10 23.12 -0.93
C CYS A 169 9.35 23.13 -2.27
N PRO A 170 9.41 24.22 -3.02
CA PRO A 170 8.75 24.32 -4.32
C PRO A 170 9.38 23.35 -5.32
N ILE A 171 8.62 23.04 -6.37
CA ILE A 171 9.10 22.21 -7.48
C ILE A 171 10.26 22.93 -8.16
N GLY A 172 11.42 22.26 -8.27
CA GLY A 172 12.53 22.78 -9.05
C GLY A 172 12.30 22.70 -10.55
N GLU A 173 13.12 23.40 -11.32
CA GLU A 173 13.12 23.27 -12.78
C GLU A 173 13.38 21.81 -13.18
N LEU A 174 12.52 21.29 -14.05
CA LEU A 174 12.58 19.92 -14.54
C LEU A 174 12.66 19.95 -16.05
N GLU A 175 13.66 19.28 -16.58
CA GLU A 175 13.82 19.18 -18.04
C GLU A 175 12.93 18.06 -18.61
N PRO A 176 12.24 18.28 -19.73
CA PRO A 176 11.49 17.25 -20.43
C PRO A 176 12.43 16.14 -20.93
N VAL A 177 11.88 14.94 -21.05
CA VAL A 177 12.62 13.76 -21.51
C VAL A 177 12.21 13.43 -22.94
N GLU A 178 13.19 13.39 -23.85
CA GLU A 178 12.96 13.06 -25.24
C GLU A 178 12.57 11.58 -25.43
N ARG A 179 11.63 11.31 -26.32
CA ARG A 179 11.16 9.96 -26.61
C ARG A 179 12.27 9.01 -27.08
N GLU A 180 13.28 9.52 -27.79
CA GLU A 180 14.42 8.74 -28.25
C GLU A 180 15.29 8.27 -27.09
N GLU A 181 15.44 9.08 -26.05
CA GLU A 181 16.15 8.73 -24.81
C GLU A 181 15.42 7.60 -24.07
N LEU A 182 14.10 7.66 -23.97
CA LEU A 182 13.27 6.59 -23.39
C LEU A 182 13.44 5.26 -24.15
N LEU A 183 13.40 5.31 -25.49
CA LEU A 183 13.56 4.12 -26.33
C LEU A 183 14.94 3.51 -26.22
N THR A 184 15.99 4.33 -26.22
CA THR A 184 17.37 3.87 -26.08
C THR A 184 17.58 3.17 -24.74
N ASN A 185 17.12 3.79 -23.67
CA ASN A 185 17.20 3.25 -22.32
C ASN A 185 16.40 1.93 -22.18
N ALA A 186 15.21 1.84 -22.80
CA ALA A 186 14.39 0.63 -22.80
C ALA A 186 15.07 -0.54 -23.54
N ARG A 187 15.75 -0.26 -24.64
CA ARG A 187 16.53 -1.26 -25.42
C ARG A 187 17.72 -1.79 -24.60
N GLU A 188 18.45 -0.91 -23.94
CA GLU A 188 19.60 -1.29 -23.10
C GLU A 188 19.18 -2.16 -21.92
N GLU A 189 18.09 -1.80 -21.23
CA GLU A 189 17.56 -2.64 -20.18
C GLU A 189 17.16 -4.01 -20.68
N SER A 190 16.47 -4.07 -21.82
CA SER A 190 16.04 -5.34 -22.41
C SER A 190 17.23 -6.25 -22.69
N LYS A 191 18.32 -5.70 -23.25
CA LYS A 191 19.57 -6.44 -23.48
C LYS A 191 20.19 -6.91 -22.15
N ARG A 192 20.21 -6.05 -21.13
CA ARG A 192 20.77 -6.39 -19.80
C ARG A 192 19.99 -7.52 -19.16
N LEU A 193 18.66 -7.45 -19.15
CA LEU A 193 17.80 -8.47 -18.54
C LEU A 193 17.94 -9.82 -19.26
N ILE A 194 18.05 -9.83 -20.60
CA ILE A 194 18.27 -11.07 -21.35
C ILE A 194 19.61 -11.71 -20.96
N ARG A 195 20.67 -10.91 -20.82
CA ARG A 195 21.99 -11.42 -20.39
C ARG A 195 21.97 -11.94 -18.96
N ASP A 196 21.15 -11.37 -18.08
CA ASP A 196 21.05 -11.76 -16.66
C ASP A 196 20.14 -12.97 -16.43
N VAL A 197 19.42 -13.48 -17.43
CA VAL A 197 18.53 -14.64 -17.26
C VAL A 197 19.19 -15.82 -16.54
N PRO A 198 20.43 -16.24 -16.87
CA PRO A 198 21.08 -17.34 -16.15
C PRO A 198 21.32 -17.01 -14.66
N GLY A 199 21.79 -15.79 -14.37
CA GLY A 199 21.99 -15.31 -13.00
C GLY A 199 20.67 -15.22 -12.21
N ALA A 200 19.64 -14.69 -12.82
CA ALA A 200 18.27 -14.63 -12.23
C ALA A 200 17.73 -16.03 -11.93
N THR A 201 17.93 -16.98 -12.84
CA THR A 201 17.54 -18.38 -12.65
C THR A 201 18.29 -19.00 -11.47
N ALA A 202 19.61 -18.80 -11.37
CA ALA A 202 20.39 -19.31 -10.25
C ALA A 202 19.95 -18.72 -8.91
N ARG A 203 19.67 -17.42 -8.84
CA ARG A 203 19.13 -16.75 -7.64
C ARG A 203 17.74 -17.28 -7.28
N PHE A 204 16.87 -17.49 -8.26
CA PHE A 204 15.54 -18.09 -8.05
C PHE A 204 15.64 -19.50 -7.44
N VAL A 205 16.47 -20.37 -8.03
CA VAL A 205 16.71 -21.73 -7.53
C VAL A 205 17.25 -21.71 -6.10
N LYS A 206 18.22 -20.83 -5.80
CA LYS A 206 18.75 -20.63 -4.45
C LYS A 206 17.65 -20.22 -3.46
N GLY A 207 16.79 -19.27 -3.84
CA GLY A 207 15.66 -18.84 -3.03
C GLY A 207 14.66 -19.96 -2.74
N VAL A 208 14.33 -20.79 -3.75
CA VAL A 208 13.48 -21.97 -3.58
C VAL A 208 14.10 -22.98 -2.64
N VAL A 209 15.41 -23.26 -2.78
CA VAL A 209 16.14 -24.18 -1.88
C VAL A 209 16.13 -23.65 -0.45
N ASN A 210 16.45 -22.38 -0.24
CA ASN A 210 16.40 -21.75 1.08
C ASN A 210 15.00 -21.82 1.71
N SER A 211 13.95 -21.55 0.91
CA SER A 211 12.57 -21.67 1.36
C SER A 211 12.19 -23.09 1.81
N ARG A 212 12.70 -24.13 1.12
CA ARG A 212 12.47 -25.53 1.48
C ARG A 212 13.24 -25.97 2.71
N ARG A 213 14.37 -25.34 3.01
CA ARG A 213 15.21 -25.62 4.18
C ARG A 213 14.79 -24.86 5.44
N PHE A 214 13.78 -23.98 5.34
CA PHE A 214 13.29 -23.25 6.49
C PHE A 214 12.67 -24.23 7.50
N GLU A 215 13.15 -24.20 8.75
CA GLU A 215 12.79 -25.17 9.80
C GLU A 215 11.31 -25.08 10.17
N ASP A 216 10.81 -23.86 10.43
CA ASP A 216 9.44 -23.60 10.86
C ASP A 216 8.44 -23.55 9.69
N ARG A 217 8.70 -24.28 8.61
CA ARG A 217 7.84 -24.27 7.42
C ARG A 217 6.40 -24.73 7.71
N HIS A 218 6.17 -25.49 8.78
CA HIS A 218 4.85 -25.94 9.20
C HIS A 218 4.00 -24.82 9.82
N LEU A 219 4.64 -23.73 10.29
CA LEU A 219 3.97 -22.56 10.83
C LEU A 219 3.53 -21.57 9.76
N VAL A 220 3.94 -21.74 8.51
CA VAL A 220 3.65 -20.81 7.43
C VAL A 220 2.97 -21.49 6.27
N PRO A 221 2.01 -20.81 5.61
CA PRO A 221 1.32 -21.38 4.45
C PRO A 221 2.29 -21.77 3.33
N GLN A 222 2.04 -22.93 2.72
CA GLN A 222 2.65 -23.26 1.44
C GLN A 222 1.86 -22.59 0.31
N PRO A 223 2.46 -22.40 -0.87
CA PRO A 223 1.72 -21.89 -2.01
C PRO A 223 0.48 -22.73 -2.27
N MET A 224 -0.68 -22.06 -2.45
CA MET A 224 -1.96 -22.69 -2.78
C MET A 224 -2.69 -23.39 -1.61
N GLU A 225 -2.33 -23.15 -0.38
CA GLU A 225 -2.97 -23.73 0.82
C GLU A 225 -4.07 -22.87 1.45
N SER A 226 -4.45 -21.74 0.85
CA SER A 226 -5.52 -20.93 1.41
C SER A 226 -6.86 -21.67 1.41
N ALA A 227 -7.59 -21.60 2.52
CA ALA A 227 -8.93 -22.15 2.63
C ALA A 227 -9.87 -21.55 1.55
N ARG A 228 -10.75 -22.38 1.00
CA ARG A 228 -11.82 -21.88 0.12
C ARG A 228 -13.00 -21.42 0.96
N ASN A 229 -13.24 -20.14 1.00
CA ASN A 229 -14.34 -19.52 1.72
C ASN A 229 -14.87 -18.31 0.94
N SER A 230 -15.87 -17.59 1.48
CA SER A 230 -16.45 -16.40 0.82
C SER A 230 -15.42 -15.32 0.49
N PHE A 231 -14.32 -15.24 1.23
CA PHE A 231 -13.22 -14.30 0.97
C PHE A 231 -12.28 -14.74 -0.16
N SER A 232 -12.45 -15.93 -0.70
CA SER A 232 -11.66 -16.45 -1.83
C SER A 232 -12.34 -16.24 -3.18
N THR A 233 -13.49 -15.56 -3.23
CA THR A 233 -14.21 -15.25 -4.46
C THR A 233 -13.58 -14.08 -5.20
N ARG A 234 -13.80 -14.00 -6.52
CA ARG A 234 -13.42 -12.78 -7.26
C ARG A 234 -14.22 -11.61 -6.74
N SER A 235 -13.53 -10.52 -6.39
CA SER A 235 -14.22 -9.29 -6.06
C SER A 235 -14.90 -8.71 -7.31
N GLY A 236 -16.14 -8.26 -7.16
CA GLY A 236 -16.76 -7.33 -8.08
C GLY A 236 -16.07 -5.97 -8.05
N GLY A 237 -16.55 -5.00 -8.79
CA GLY A 237 -16.06 -3.61 -8.73
C GLY A 237 -16.42 -2.88 -7.44
N GLU A 238 -17.40 -3.38 -6.70
CA GLU A 238 -17.86 -2.76 -5.47
C GLU A 238 -16.83 -2.88 -4.34
N ARG A 239 -16.76 -1.84 -3.52
CA ARG A 239 -15.97 -1.77 -2.28
C ARG A 239 -16.89 -1.32 -1.15
N ARG A 240 -16.50 -1.63 0.06
CA ARG A 240 -17.10 -1.05 1.28
C ARG A 240 -15.98 -0.78 2.26
N CYS A 241 -15.96 0.44 2.79
CA CYS A 241 -15.07 0.84 3.86
C CYS A 241 -15.83 0.82 5.19
N ALA A 242 -15.13 0.43 6.23
CA ALA A 242 -15.59 0.53 7.60
C ALA A 242 -14.38 0.79 8.49
N SER A 243 -14.54 1.63 9.50
CA SER A 243 -13.49 1.99 10.43
C SER A 243 -13.90 1.78 11.87
N ALA A 244 -12.93 1.48 12.74
CA ALA A 244 -13.13 1.31 14.17
C ALA A 244 -11.87 1.72 14.95
N ASP A 245 -12.06 2.29 16.14
CA ASP A 245 -10.98 2.66 17.04
C ASP A 245 -10.71 1.56 18.05
N LEU A 246 -9.44 1.22 18.19
CA LEU A 246 -8.94 0.30 19.20
C LEU A 246 -7.87 0.99 20.04
N ALA A 247 -8.05 0.99 21.35
CA ALA A 247 -7.06 1.57 22.24
C ALA A 247 -5.74 0.78 22.16
N LEU A 248 -4.68 1.43 21.65
CA LEU A 248 -3.35 0.82 21.47
C LEU A 248 -2.84 0.18 22.78
N ALA A 249 -3.04 0.85 23.93
CA ALA A 249 -2.63 0.34 25.23
C ALA A 249 -3.33 -1.01 25.58
N ARG A 250 -4.54 -1.24 25.09
CA ARG A 250 -5.24 -2.52 25.24
C ARG A 250 -4.58 -3.62 24.43
N ILE A 251 -4.24 -3.33 23.18
CA ILE A 251 -3.53 -4.28 22.30
C ILE A 251 -2.14 -4.59 22.85
N GLN A 252 -1.42 -3.58 23.35
CA GLN A 252 -0.10 -3.77 23.99
C GLN A 252 -0.18 -4.69 25.23
N ARG A 253 -1.19 -4.51 26.09
CA ARG A 253 -1.39 -5.43 27.24
C ARG A 253 -1.66 -6.85 26.79
N VAL A 254 -2.46 -7.06 25.76
CA VAL A 254 -2.71 -8.38 25.18
C VAL A 254 -1.40 -8.97 24.64
N ALA A 255 -0.64 -8.19 23.88
CA ALA A 255 0.65 -8.62 23.31
C ALA A 255 1.63 -9.07 24.40
N VAL A 256 1.72 -8.33 25.53
CA VAL A 256 2.56 -8.70 26.68
C VAL A 256 2.02 -9.97 27.36
N ALA A 257 0.72 -10.07 27.61
CA ALA A 257 0.11 -11.22 28.28
C ALA A 257 0.22 -12.54 27.48
N THR A 258 0.33 -12.44 26.16
CA THR A 258 0.46 -13.58 25.24
C THR A 258 1.88 -13.76 24.68
N GLU A 259 2.87 -13.05 25.24
CA GLU A 259 4.29 -13.10 24.84
C GLU A 259 4.48 -12.90 23.32
N THR A 260 3.70 -11.98 22.70
CA THR A 260 3.75 -11.72 21.27
C THR A 260 4.03 -10.24 20.97
N THR A 261 4.11 -9.89 19.71
CA THR A 261 4.24 -8.50 19.26
C THR A 261 2.86 -7.82 19.08
N VAL A 262 2.82 -6.49 19.09
CA VAL A 262 1.61 -5.73 18.74
C VAL A 262 1.05 -6.17 17.38
N ASN A 263 1.93 -6.40 16.39
CA ASN A 263 1.52 -6.90 15.07
C ASN A 263 0.88 -8.29 15.16
N GLY A 264 1.47 -9.20 15.95
CA GLY A 264 0.91 -10.53 16.20
C GLY A 264 -0.46 -10.48 16.88
N ALA A 265 -0.60 -9.64 17.93
CA ALA A 265 -1.87 -9.43 18.62
C ALA A 265 -2.96 -8.87 17.70
N LEU A 266 -2.63 -7.89 16.85
CA LEU A 266 -3.56 -7.33 15.85
C LEU A 266 -4.02 -8.39 14.84
N HIS A 267 -3.12 -9.22 14.34
CA HIS A 267 -3.48 -10.34 13.45
C HIS A 267 -4.36 -11.37 14.18
N GLY A 268 -4.12 -11.60 15.48
CA GLY A 268 -4.99 -12.44 16.31
C GLY A 268 -6.41 -11.87 16.44
N VAL A 269 -6.56 -10.55 16.61
CA VAL A 269 -7.86 -9.87 16.60
C VAL A 269 -8.55 -10.03 15.24
N ILE A 270 -7.82 -9.83 14.14
CA ILE A 270 -8.34 -10.03 12.77
C ILE A 270 -8.77 -11.50 12.56
N ALA A 271 -7.99 -12.45 13.05
CA ALA A 271 -8.33 -13.88 12.99
C ALA A 271 -9.64 -14.17 13.74
N GLY A 272 -9.83 -13.56 14.92
CA GLY A 272 -11.08 -13.68 15.70
C GLY A 272 -12.28 -13.10 14.99
N ALA A 273 -12.16 -11.89 14.44
CA ALA A 273 -13.22 -11.24 13.68
C ALA A 273 -13.61 -12.06 12.43
N LYS A 274 -12.60 -12.56 11.70
CA LYS A 274 -12.81 -13.41 10.53
C LYS A 274 -13.47 -14.74 10.89
N CYS A 275 -13.06 -15.38 11.99
CA CYS A 275 -13.68 -16.60 12.50
C CYS A 275 -15.16 -16.35 12.83
N ALA A 276 -15.49 -15.26 13.52
CA ALA A 276 -16.86 -14.89 13.84
C ALA A 276 -17.73 -14.69 12.58
N GLU A 277 -17.19 -14.02 11.57
CA GLU A 277 -17.88 -13.83 10.28
C GLU A 277 -18.12 -15.16 9.54
N MET A 278 -17.12 -16.05 9.53
CA MET A 278 -17.26 -17.38 8.91
C MET A 278 -18.30 -18.22 9.64
N ILE A 279 -18.37 -18.17 10.97
CA ILE A 279 -19.41 -18.83 11.78
C ILE A 279 -20.78 -18.28 11.41
N ALA A 280 -20.94 -16.94 11.36
CA ALA A 280 -22.19 -16.28 11.02
C ALA A 280 -22.70 -16.68 9.60
N ARG A 281 -21.78 -17.02 8.69
CA ARG A 281 -22.07 -17.50 7.34
C ARG A 281 -22.18 -19.02 7.22
N SER A 282 -22.04 -19.75 8.32
CA SER A 282 -22.01 -21.22 8.34
C SER A 282 -20.93 -21.81 7.41
N GLU A 283 -19.78 -21.18 7.35
CA GLU A 283 -18.63 -21.63 6.55
C GLU A 283 -17.80 -22.68 7.28
N ASP A 284 -17.04 -23.47 6.52
CA ASP A 284 -16.14 -24.49 7.04
C ASP A 284 -14.88 -23.87 7.71
N LEU A 285 -14.66 -24.17 8.97
CA LEU A 285 -13.53 -23.70 9.76
C LEU A 285 -12.35 -24.70 9.84
N ARG A 286 -12.47 -25.91 9.24
CA ARG A 286 -11.45 -26.96 9.36
C ARG A 286 -10.10 -26.59 8.75
N SER A 287 -10.05 -25.59 7.89
CA SER A 287 -8.82 -25.11 7.26
C SER A 287 -8.57 -23.67 7.66
N PRO A 288 -7.34 -23.29 8.08
CA PRO A 288 -7.05 -21.92 8.45
C PRO A 288 -7.14 -20.98 7.26
N SER A 289 -7.63 -19.76 7.50
CA SER A 289 -7.51 -18.68 6.52
C SER A 289 -6.07 -18.21 6.42
N VAL A 290 -5.70 -17.69 5.25
CA VAL A 290 -4.36 -17.15 4.98
C VAL A 290 -4.44 -15.64 4.77
N THR A 291 -3.55 -14.91 5.43
CA THR A 291 -3.30 -13.50 5.16
C THR A 291 -1.99 -13.30 4.42
N VAL A 292 -1.96 -12.29 3.54
CA VAL A 292 -0.71 -11.72 3.02
C VAL A 292 -0.50 -10.36 3.67
N PHE A 293 0.73 -10.06 4.08
CA PHE A 293 1.10 -8.76 4.64
C PHE A 293 2.48 -8.31 4.18
N GLY A 294 2.69 -6.99 4.23
CA GLY A 294 3.96 -6.39 3.86
C GLY A 294 5.03 -6.57 4.94
N VAL A 295 6.24 -6.89 4.51
CA VAL A 295 7.46 -6.91 5.35
C VAL A 295 8.43 -5.91 4.75
N ALA A 296 8.71 -4.83 5.47
CA ALA A 296 9.69 -3.84 5.03
C ALA A 296 11.11 -4.43 5.08
N ALA A 297 11.90 -4.12 4.06
CA ALA A 297 13.32 -4.48 4.02
C ALA A 297 14.10 -3.68 5.06
N ASP A 298 13.84 -2.38 5.14
CA ASP A 298 14.43 -1.45 6.10
C ASP A 298 13.36 -0.53 6.68
N LEU A 299 13.12 -0.64 7.99
CA LEU A 299 12.18 0.21 8.74
C LEU A 299 12.74 1.60 9.06
N THR A 300 14.05 1.81 8.88
CA THR A 300 14.72 3.09 9.17
C THR A 300 14.81 3.98 7.94
N SER A 301 14.38 3.49 6.77
CA SER A 301 14.38 4.25 5.52
C SER A 301 13.46 5.48 5.63
N ASN A 302 13.97 6.64 5.28
CA ASN A 302 13.26 7.93 5.25
C ASN A 302 12.76 8.31 3.83
N ARG A 303 12.72 7.37 2.90
CA ARG A 303 12.21 7.60 1.54
C ARG A 303 10.72 7.98 1.54
N THR A 304 10.32 8.78 0.57
CA THR A 304 8.93 9.24 0.37
C THR A 304 8.29 8.68 -0.91
N ALA A 305 8.99 7.79 -1.61
CA ALA A 305 8.48 7.18 -2.84
C ALA A 305 9.04 5.76 -3.03
N GLY A 306 8.38 5.00 -3.92
CA GLY A 306 8.77 3.65 -4.32
C GLY A 306 8.28 2.56 -3.36
N ASN A 307 8.50 1.31 -3.77
CA ASN A 307 8.10 0.12 -3.04
C ASN A 307 9.33 -0.72 -2.69
N GLU A 308 9.70 -0.73 -1.42
CA GLU A 308 10.76 -1.54 -0.83
C GLU A 308 10.21 -2.56 0.18
N ILE A 309 8.98 -2.99 -0.06
CA ILE A 309 8.36 -4.04 0.73
C ILE A 309 8.34 -5.36 -0.03
N SER A 310 8.45 -6.42 0.73
CA SER A 310 8.13 -7.75 0.25
C SER A 310 6.90 -8.27 0.97
N THR A 311 6.31 -9.33 0.46
CA THR A 311 5.13 -9.94 1.06
C THR A 311 5.49 -11.24 1.79
N ALA A 312 4.79 -11.49 2.88
CA ALA A 312 4.82 -12.74 3.61
C ALA A 312 3.40 -13.30 3.77
N LEU A 313 3.30 -14.62 3.83
CA LEU A 313 2.03 -15.32 4.04
C LEU A 313 2.01 -15.91 5.46
N ALA A 314 0.93 -15.70 6.19
CA ALA A 314 0.71 -16.30 7.50
C ALA A 314 -0.69 -16.91 7.62
N TYR A 315 -0.82 -17.92 8.47
CA TYR A 315 -2.12 -18.43 8.85
C TYR A 315 -2.82 -17.48 9.82
N LEU A 316 -4.07 -17.17 9.53
CA LEU A 316 -5.04 -16.71 10.51
C LEU A 316 -5.75 -17.96 11.02
N ARG A 317 -5.36 -18.44 12.18
CA ARG A 317 -5.77 -19.73 12.73
C ARG A 317 -7.28 -19.78 13.08
N THR A 318 -8.12 -19.52 12.05
CA THR A 318 -9.59 -19.58 12.14
C THR A 318 -10.11 -20.99 12.46
N ASP A 319 -9.26 -22.00 12.37
CA ASP A 319 -9.48 -23.40 12.71
C ASP A 319 -9.35 -23.72 14.20
N ILE A 320 -8.95 -22.75 15.05
CA ILE A 320 -8.82 -22.91 16.49
C ILE A 320 -9.97 -22.21 17.20
N ASP A 321 -10.71 -22.93 18.05
CA ASP A 321 -11.90 -22.42 18.73
C ASP A 321 -11.56 -21.45 19.88
N ASP A 322 -10.57 -21.79 20.71
CA ASP A 322 -10.17 -20.92 21.82
C ASP A 322 -9.54 -19.61 21.30
N PRO A 323 -10.01 -18.45 21.76
CA PRO A 323 -9.56 -17.16 21.25
C PRO A 323 -8.10 -16.83 21.63
N VAL A 324 -7.60 -17.32 22.77
CA VAL A 324 -6.22 -17.08 23.22
C VAL A 324 -5.26 -17.97 22.44
N ASP A 325 -5.59 -19.24 22.27
CA ASP A 325 -4.82 -20.19 21.47
C ASP A 325 -4.78 -19.77 20.01
N ARG A 326 -5.91 -19.32 19.47
CA ARG A 326 -6.01 -18.76 18.11
C ARG A 326 -5.10 -17.56 17.92
N LEU A 327 -5.13 -16.61 18.86
CA LEU A 327 -4.27 -15.42 18.82
C LEU A 327 -2.80 -15.80 18.84
N THR A 328 -2.42 -16.65 19.80
CA THR A 328 -1.03 -17.10 19.99
C THR A 328 -0.50 -17.84 18.76
N ALA A 329 -1.27 -18.78 18.23
CA ALA A 329 -0.89 -19.52 17.03
C ALA A 329 -0.83 -18.65 15.77
N THR A 330 -1.72 -17.67 15.64
CA THR A 330 -1.68 -16.67 14.55
C THR A 330 -0.42 -15.81 14.65
N ALA A 331 -0.08 -15.35 15.86
CA ALA A 331 1.11 -14.54 16.10
C ALA A 331 2.40 -15.31 15.80
N GLN A 332 2.47 -16.59 16.17
CA GLN A 332 3.59 -17.49 15.84
C GLN A 332 3.73 -17.64 14.32
N SER A 333 2.63 -17.85 13.60
CA SER A 333 2.64 -17.91 12.14
C SER A 333 3.16 -16.61 11.51
N CYS A 334 2.73 -15.45 11.99
CA CYS A 334 3.22 -14.15 11.52
C CYS A 334 4.73 -14.00 11.77
N ALA A 335 5.22 -14.36 12.96
CA ALA A 335 6.64 -14.30 13.30
C ALA A 335 7.48 -15.22 12.40
N ALA A 336 7.02 -16.47 12.20
CA ALA A 336 7.65 -17.43 11.31
C ALA A 336 7.66 -16.95 9.85
N ALA A 337 6.58 -16.31 9.39
CA ALA A 337 6.51 -15.75 8.05
C ALA A 337 7.53 -14.63 7.82
N VAL A 338 7.71 -13.73 8.79
CA VAL A 338 8.75 -12.68 8.76
C VAL A 338 10.15 -13.30 8.76
N SER A 339 10.41 -14.27 9.62
CA SER A 339 11.69 -15.00 9.70
C SER A 339 12.01 -15.70 8.38
N LYS A 340 11.06 -16.45 7.83
CA LYS A 340 11.19 -17.07 6.50
C LYS A 340 11.52 -16.07 5.42
N ARG A 341 10.86 -14.90 5.43
CA ARG A 341 11.09 -13.86 4.44
C ARG A 341 12.51 -13.32 4.50
N ARG A 342 13.04 -13.08 5.69
CA ARG A 342 14.41 -12.64 5.91
C ARG A 342 15.43 -13.70 5.46
N THR A 343 15.18 -14.98 5.73
CA THR A 343 16.04 -16.11 5.34
C THR A 343 16.08 -16.32 3.83
N VAL A 344 14.93 -16.19 3.14
CA VAL A 344 14.83 -16.32 1.68
C VAL A 344 15.47 -15.12 0.97
N GLY A 345 15.47 -13.95 1.62
CA GLY A 345 16.00 -12.70 1.10
C GLY A 345 15.00 -11.90 0.26
N PHE A 346 15.15 -10.58 0.29
CA PHE A 346 14.28 -9.64 -0.44
C PHE A 346 14.59 -9.63 -1.95
N GLU A 347 15.84 -9.85 -2.32
CA GLU A 347 16.32 -9.83 -3.72
C GLU A 347 15.53 -10.75 -4.66
N LEU A 348 15.07 -11.91 -4.17
CA LEU A 348 14.28 -12.84 -4.98
C LEU A 348 12.96 -12.22 -5.44
N THR A 349 12.29 -11.48 -4.56
CA THR A 349 11.02 -10.82 -4.89
C THR A 349 11.21 -9.70 -5.88
N ASP A 350 12.23 -8.87 -5.67
CA ASP A 350 12.56 -7.76 -6.57
C ASP A 350 12.88 -8.28 -7.96
N GLN A 351 13.59 -9.40 -8.07
CA GLN A 351 13.87 -10.02 -9.35
C GLN A 351 12.61 -10.56 -10.04
N ILE A 352 11.78 -11.30 -9.29
CA ILE A 352 10.49 -11.75 -9.82
C ILE A 352 9.68 -10.53 -10.29
N ALA A 353 9.63 -9.46 -9.49
CA ALA A 353 8.94 -8.22 -9.84
C ALA A 353 9.52 -7.54 -11.08
N VAL A 354 10.83 -7.54 -11.28
CA VAL A 354 11.47 -6.98 -12.48
C VAL A 354 11.04 -7.73 -13.74
N TYR A 355 11.06 -9.07 -13.71
CA TYR A 355 10.66 -9.87 -14.87
C TYR A 355 9.14 -9.88 -15.09
N THR A 356 8.33 -9.93 -14.04
CA THR A 356 6.87 -9.88 -14.13
C THR A 356 6.37 -8.48 -14.48
N GLY A 357 7.00 -7.43 -13.97
CA GLY A 357 6.72 -6.05 -14.34
C GLY A 357 6.97 -5.77 -15.83
N ARG A 358 7.94 -6.48 -16.43
CA ARG A 358 8.22 -6.43 -17.87
C ARG A 358 7.16 -7.14 -18.71
N THR A 359 6.67 -8.29 -18.25
CA THR A 359 5.70 -9.12 -19.00
C THR A 359 4.24 -8.80 -18.66
N GLY A 360 4.01 -7.62 -18.09
CA GLY A 360 2.77 -7.20 -17.42
C GLY A 360 1.46 -7.64 -18.06
N PRO A 361 1.19 -7.36 -19.36
CA PRO A 361 -0.07 -7.78 -19.97
C PRO A 361 -0.26 -9.28 -20.05
N VAL A 362 0.83 -10.03 -20.33
CA VAL A 362 0.82 -11.49 -20.42
C VAL A 362 0.70 -12.11 -19.03
N PHE A 363 1.51 -11.63 -18.09
CA PHE A 363 1.45 -12.08 -16.69
C PHE A 363 0.06 -11.85 -16.10
N ARG A 364 -0.56 -10.69 -16.32
CA ARG A 364 -1.91 -10.39 -15.88
C ARG A 364 -2.94 -11.38 -16.45
N LYS A 365 -2.88 -11.70 -17.73
CA LYS A 365 -3.81 -12.65 -18.36
C LYS A 365 -3.67 -14.07 -17.78
N LEU A 366 -2.44 -14.49 -17.48
CA LEU A 366 -2.16 -15.84 -16.99
C LEU A 366 -2.29 -15.97 -15.47
N ALA A 367 -1.88 -14.96 -14.70
CA ALA A 367 -1.84 -15.01 -13.24
C ALA A 367 -3.13 -14.50 -12.58
N ALA A 368 -3.82 -13.51 -13.16
CA ALA A 368 -5.02 -12.92 -12.59
C ALA A 368 -6.16 -13.92 -12.30
N PRO A 369 -6.38 -15.00 -13.07
CA PRO A 369 -7.39 -15.99 -12.72
C PRO A 369 -6.99 -16.88 -11.53
N VAL A 370 -5.70 -17.01 -11.23
CA VAL A 370 -5.16 -18.01 -10.29
C VAL A 370 -4.78 -17.36 -8.96
N VAL A 371 -4.07 -16.25 -8.98
CA VAL A 371 -3.50 -15.60 -7.78
C VAL A 371 -4.55 -15.27 -6.71
N PRO A 372 -5.70 -14.63 -7.00
CA PRO A 372 -6.67 -14.29 -5.97
C PRO A 372 -7.40 -15.49 -5.34
N ARG A 373 -7.34 -16.67 -5.98
CA ARG A 373 -8.11 -17.85 -5.54
C ARG A 373 -7.33 -18.79 -4.66
N VAL A 374 -6.00 -18.64 -4.61
CA VAL A 374 -5.13 -19.73 -4.16
C VAL A 374 -4.03 -19.24 -3.23
N VAL A 375 -3.77 -17.92 -3.17
CA VAL A 375 -2.62 -17.38 -2.43
C VAL A 375 -3.03 -16.91 -1.04
N ASN A 376 -4.13 -16.18 -0.92
CA ASN A 376 -4.59 -15.64 0.36
C ASN A 376 -6.09 -15.33 0.35
N ASN A 377 -6.67 -15.25 1.55
CA ASN A 377 -8.07 -14.86 1.75
C ASN A 377 -8.21 -13.37 2.06
N ILE A 378 -7.19 -12.76 2.66
CA ILE A 378 -7.19 -11.38 3.10
C ILE A 378 -5.79 -10.77 2.95
N THR A 379 -5.72 -9.49 2.69
CA THR A 379 -4.50 -8.70 2.77
C THR A 379 -4.57 -7.84 4.02
N THR A 380 -3.51 -7.85 4.82
CA THR A 380 -3.41 -7.03 6.03
C THR A 380 -2.21 -6.10 5.93
N ALA A 381 -2.31 -4.93 6.54
CA ALA A 381 -1.20 -4.00 6.71
C ALA A 381 -1.26 -3.41 8.12
N ASN A 382 -0.10 -3.27 8.74
CA ASN A 382 0.05 -2.59 10.02
C ASN A 382 1.21 -1.63 9.92
N LEU A 383 0.93 -0.34 10.14
CA LEU A 383 1.92 0.72 10.12
C LEU A 383 1.91 1.46 11.47
N PRO A 384 3.08 1.76 12.04
CA PRO A 384 3.13 2.62 13.22
C PRO A 384 2.71 4.03 12.83
N GLY A 385 1.65 4.55 13.43
CA GLY A 385 1.28 5.96 13.31
C GLY A 385 2.20 6.90 14.10
N PRO A 386 2.08 8.22 13.93
CA PRO A 386 2.76 9.19 14.76
C PRO A 386 2.33 9.00 16.22
N ARG A 387 3.26 9.23 17.15
CA ARG A 387 2.99 9.09 18.60
C ARG A 387 2.37 10.33 19.21
N GLN A 388 2.48 11.43 18.52
CA GLN A 388 1.97 12.73 18.93
C GLN A 388 1.08 13.28 17.82
N THR A 389 0.17 14.15 18.19
CA THR A 389 -0.63 14.94 17.26
C THR A 389 0.30 15.69 16.28
N ARG A 390 -0.13 15.76 15.04
CA ARG A 390 0.63 16.43 13.96
C ARG A 390 -0.12 17.68 13.52
N TRP A 391 0.65 18.66 13.07
CA TRP A 391 0.17 20.00 12.79
C TRP A 391 0.58 20.47 11.39
N VAL A 392 -0.31 21.23 10.76
CA VAL A 392 0.01 22.06 9.58
C VAL A 392 -0.36 23.49 9.94
N GLY A 393 0.63 24.27 10.38
CA GLY A 393 0.38 25.60 10.94
C GLY A 393 -0.47 25.53 12.23
N GLN A 394 -1.69 26.05 12.18
CA GLN A 394 -2.67 26.03 13.28
C GLN A 394 -3.72 24.90 13.16
N ILE A 395 -3.56 24.00 12.21
CA ILE A 395 -4.49 22.89 11.95
C ILE A 395 -3.89 21.63 12.59
N GLU A 396 -4.69 21.01 13.47
CA GLU A 396 -4.39 19.73 14.11
C GLU A 396 -4.85 18.54 13.25
#